data_886ce42d3122f0dcc28134f3712ff88e
#
_entry.id   886ce42d3122f0dcc28134f3712ff88e
#
_cell.length_a   1.000
_cell.length_b   1.000
_cell.length_c   1.000
_cell.angle_alpha   90.00
_cell.angle_beta   90.00
_cell.angle_gamma   90.00
#
_symmetry.space_group_name_H-M   'P 1'
#
loop_
_entity.id
_entity.type
_entity.pdbx_description
1 polymer ?
#
loop_
_entity_poly.entity_id
_entity_poly.type
_entity_poly.pdbx_seq_one_letter_code
_entity_poly.pdbx_strand_id
1 'polypeptide(L)'
;MTAFTAIKAAALRTTGVAITNAFASTAQIAVEMTDLANEVATDILKSHDWRQLTKIATITADGGEVYALPSDYDRMTLGGGIEDAASWFWGYEPFHTVNQWLQFKSGSYAIISPGGWIIIGNEFNFYPAPVGNAE
;
A
#
# COMPACT_ATOMS: atom_id res chain seq x y z
N MET A 1 -8.24 -11.87 23.34
CA MET A 1 -6.84 -12.03 23.80
C MET A 1 -6.09 -10.79 23.35
N THR A 2 -5.35 -10.12 24.20
CA THR A 2 -4.54 -8.95 23.83
C THR A 2 -3.16 -9.41 23.35
N ALA A 3 -2.46 -8.60 22.54
CA ALA A 3 -1.10 -8.88 22.10
C ALA A 3 -0.16 -9.13 23.31
N PHE A 4 -0.31 -8.33 24.35
CA PHE A 4 0.42 -8.50 25.60
C PHE A 4 0.22 -9.89 26.24
N THR A 5 -1.03 -10.36 26.29
CA THR A 5 -1.33 -11.69 26.87
C THR A 5 -0.75 -12.82 26.00
N ALA A 6 -0.77 -12.65 24.67
CA ALA A 6 -0.17 -13.63 23.75
C ALA A 6 1.35 -13.70 23.91
N ILE A 7 2.04 -12.55 23.98
CA ILE A 7 3.49 -12.47 24.20
C ILE A 7 3.88 -13.13 25.52
N LYS A 8 3.17 -12.83 26.60
CA LYS A 8 3.41 -13.47 27.92
C LYS A 8 3.25 -14.99 27.87
N ALA A 9 2.19 -15.46 27.23
CA ALA A 9 1.93 -16.89 27.11
C ALA A 9 2.97 -17.59 26.24
N ALA A 10 3.41 -16.96 25.15
CA ALA A 10 4.46 -17.47 24.29
C ALA A 10 5.80 -17.56 25.03
N ALA A 11 6.21 -16.50 25.71
CA ALA A 11 7.44 -16.47 26.47
C ALA A 11 7.47 -17.55 27.57
N LEU A 12 6.40 -17.68 28.34
CA LEU A 12 6.30 -18.71 29.38
C LEU A 12 6.41 -20.13 28.80
N ARG A 13 5.78 -20.39 27.64
CA ARG A 13 5.82 -21.72 27.00
C ARG A 13 7.19 -22.09 26.43
N THR A 14 7.89 -21.10 25.86
CA THR A 14 9.16 -21.34 25.15
C THR A 14 10.35 -21.35 26.10
N THR A 15 10.35 -20.50 27.13
CA THR A 15 11.52 -20.28 28.00
C THR A 15 11.28 -20.64 29.45
N GLY A 16 10.04 -20.90 29.84
CA GLY A 16 9.67 -21.12 31.24
C GLY A 16 9.73 -19.85 32.11
N VAL A 17 10.03 -18.68 31.51
CA VAL A 17 10.16 -17.41 32.22
C VAL A 17 8.87 -16.61 32.11
N ALA A 18 8.32 -16.21 33.24
CA ALA A 18 7.16 -15.34 33.29
C ALA A 18 7.57 -13.87 33.11
N ILE A 19 7.11 -13.24 32.01
CA ILE A 19 7.33 -11.82 31.75
C ILE A 19 6.17 -11.03 32.41
N THR A 20 6.49 -10.14 33.33
CA THR A 20 5.49 -9.30 34.01
C THR A 20 5.09 -8.10 33.18
N ASN A 21 6.04 -7.50 32.45
CA ASN A 21 5.81 -6.35 31.58
C ASN A 21 6.62 -6.52 30.28
N ALA A 22 5.96 -6.82 29.16
CA ALA A 22 6.62 -7.07 27.91
C ALA A 22 7.14 -5.78 27.22
N PHE A 23 6.34 -4.71 27.26
CA PHE A 23 6.62 -3.50 26.47
C PHE A 23 7.54 -2.47 27.15
N ALA A 24 7.76 -2.57 28.44
CA ALA A 24 8.65 -1.68 29.18
C ALA A 24 9.81 -2.42 29.86
N SER A 25 10.01 -3.69 29.56
CA SER A 25 11.10 -4.49 30.12
C SER A 25 12.35 -4.34 29.26
N THR A 26 13.49 -4.16 29.92
CA THR A 26 14.82 -4.20 29.29
C THR A 26 15.39 -5.61 29.27
N ALA A 27 14.68 -6.60 29.82
CA ALA A 27 15.09 -7.99 29.74
C ALA A 27 15.14 -8.45 28.28
N GLN A 28 16.26 -9.01 27.86
CA GLN A 28 16.50 -9.41 26.46
C GLN A 28 15.36 -10.24 25.89
N ILE A 29 14.85 -11.20 26.65
CA ILE A 29 13.75 -12.06 26.22
C ILE A 29 12.45 -11.31 25.97
N ALA A 30 12.17 -10.25 26.73
CA ALA A 30 10.98 -9.43 26.50
C ALA A 30 11.10 -8.60 25.23
N VAL A 31 12.30 -8.09 24.94
CA VAL A 31 12.62 -7.36 23.72
C VAL A 31 12.49 -8.28 22.52
N GLU A 32 13.15 -9.44 22.52
CA GLU A 32 13.10 -10.42 21.44
C GLU A 32 11.67 -10.90 21.13
N MET A 33 10.87 -11.17 22.17
CA MET A 33 9.46 -11.56 21.97
C MET A 33 8.59 -10.44 21.43
N THR A 34 8.89 -9.20 21.77
CA THR A 34 8.18 -8.05 21.24
C THR A 34 8.55 -7.81 19.78
N ASP A 35 9.83 -7.90 19.43
CA ASP A 35 10.31 -7.77 18.07
C ASP A 35 9.75 -8.87 17.17
N LEU A 36 9.78 -10.12 17.63
CA LEU A 36 9.16 -11.24 16.91
C LEU A 36 7.66 -11.04 16.69
N ALA A 37 6.95 -10.53 17.71
CA ALA A 37 5.52 -10.26 17.58
C ALA A 37 5.24 -9.14 16.56
N ASN A 38 6.08 -8.12 16.49
CA ASN A 38 5.97 -7.04 15.50
C ASN A 38 6.29 -7.54 14.08
N GLU A 39 7.30 -8.39 13.93
CA GLU A 39 7.64 -9.02 12.65
C GLU A 39 6.48 -9.88 12.14
N VAL A 40 5.96 -10.78 12.95
CA VAL A 40 4.81 -11.63 12.59
C VAL A 40 3.56 -10.79 12.30
N ALA A 41 3.30 -9.74 13.07
CA ALA A 41 2.19 -8.83 12.80
C ALA A 41 2.35 -8.13 11.44
N THR A 42 3.55 -7.70 11.11
CA THR A 42 3.88 -7.09 9.82
C THR A 42 3.67 -8.07 8.67
N ASP A 43 4.12 -9.32 8.83
CA ASP A 43 3.94 -10.37 7.84
C ASP A 43 2.44 -10.68 7.60
N ILE A 44 1.66 -10.76 8.67
CA ILE A 44 0.22 -10.97 8.58
C ILE A 44 -0.45 -9.78 7.85
N LEU A 45 -0.08 -8.55 8.18
CA LEU A 45 -0.62 -7.36 7.55
C LEU A 45 -0.30 -7.30 6.04
N LYS A 46 0.89 -7.76 5.64
CA LYS A 46 1.33 -7.77 4.24
C LYS A 46 0.86 -9.00 3.44
N SER A 47 0.44 -10.07 4.11
CA SER A 47 0.04 -11.32 3.45
C SER A 47 -1.27 -11.24 2.68
N HIS A 48 -2.11 -10.27 2.98
CA HIS A 48 -3.44 -10.14 2.40
C HIS A 48 -3.90 -8.68 2.35
N ASP A 49 -4.78 -8.37 1.41
CA ASP A 49 -5.42 -7.05 1.32
C ASP A 49 -6.63 -7.00 2.26
N TRP A 50 -6.39 -6.58 3.48
CA TRP A 50 -7.41 -6.48 4.51
C TRP A 50 -8.34 -5.29 4.24
N ARG A 51 -9.63 -5.54 4.09
CA ARG A 51 -10.62 -4.47 3.85
C ARG A 51 -10.60 -3.35 4.89
N GLN A 52 -10.25 -3.69 6.14
CA GLN A 52 -10.16 -2.72 7.24
C GLN A 52 -8.95 -1.79 7.12
N LEU A 53 -7.94 -2.20 6.36
CA LEU A 53 -6.70 -1.44 6.12
C LEU A 53 -6.67 -0.80 4.72
N THR A 54 -7.62 -1.17 3.86
CA THR A 54 -7.76 -0.56 2.54
C THR A 54 -8.35 0.83 2.67
N LYS A 55 -7.73 1.78 1.99
CA LYS A 55 -8.14 3.18 1.97
C LYS A 55 -8.28 3.63 0.52
N ILE A 56 -9.34 4.37 0.25
CA ILE A 56 -9.50 5.09 -1.02
C ILE A 56 -8.89 6.46 -0.83
N ALA A 57 -8.02 6.87 -1.75
CA ALA A 57 -7.43 8.20 -1.76
C ALA A 57 -7.88 8.92 -3.02
N THR A 58 -8.30 10.17 -2.87
CA THR A 58 -8.69 11.02 -3.99
C THR A 58 -7.53 11.93 -4.36
N ILE A 59 -7.15 11.94 -5.62
CA ILE A 59 -6.18 12.85 -6.20
C ILE A 59 -6.93 13.98 -6.88
N THR A 60 -6.72 15.20 -6.43
CA THR A 60 -7.31 16.38 -7.08
C THR A 60 -6.54 16.72 -8.34
N ALA A 61 -7.18 16.59 -9.48
CA ALA A 61 -6.57 16.92 -10.76
C ALA A 61 -6.37 18.44 -10.90
N ASP A 62 -5.16 18.81 -11.26
CA ASP A 62 -4.77 20.20 -11.58
C ASP A 62 -4.38 20.38 -13.06
N GLY A 63 -4.62 19.34 -13.88
CA GLY A 63 -4.24 19.28 -15.28
C GLY A 63 -2.82 18.76 -15.53
N GLY A 64 -2.11 18.40 -14.46
CA GLY A 64 -0.80 17.75 -14.54
C GLY A 64 -0.90 16.25 -14.82
N GLU A 65 0.22 15.67 -15.24
CA GLU A 65 0.34 14.22 -15.46
C GLU A 65 0.99 13.51 -14.27
N VAL A 66 1.55 14.24 -13.31
CA VAL A 66 2.37 13.69 -12.21
C VAL A 66 1.83 14.18 -10.88
N TYR A 67 1.57 13.24 -9.98
CA TYR A 67 1.02 13.50 -8.65
C TYR A 67 1.80 12.73 -7.59
N ALA A 68 2.05 13.36 -6.45
CA ALA A 68 2.69 12.71 -5.33
C ALA A 68 1.81 11.57 -4.77
N LEU A 69 2.45 10.48 -4.37
CA LEU A 69 1.76 9.43 -3.61
C LEU A 69 1.25 9.98 -2.27
N PRO A 70 0.10 9.49 -1.77
CA PRO A 70 -0.34 9.77 -0.41
C PRO A 70 0.76 9.44 0.61
N SER A 71 0.90 10.24 1.66
CA SER A 71 1.96 10.05 2.66
C SER A 71 1.87 8.73 3.43
N ASP A 72 0.70 8.12 3.43
CA ASP A 72 0.39 6.83 4.05
C ASP A 72 0.27 5.68 3.03
N TYR A 73 0.76 5.90 1.80
CA TYR A 73 0.76 4.87 0.76
C TYR A 73 1.75 3.75 1.09
N ASP A 74 1.26 2.52 1.09
CA ASP A 74 2.09 1.30 1.21
C ASP A 74 2.11 0.55 -0.13
N ARG A 75 0.95 0.19 -0.65
CA ARG A 75 0.80 -0.53 -1.92
C ARG A 75 -0.60 -0.41 -2.49
N MET A 76 -0.76 -0.70 -3.78
CA MET A 76 -2.08 -0.93 -4.37
C MET A 76 -2.61 -2.29 -3.95
N THR A 77 -3.92 -2.36 -3.72
CA THR A 77 -4.61 -3.64 -3.49
C THR A 77 -4.67 -4.47 -4.76
N LEU A 78 -4.70 -5.80 -4.63
CA LEU A 78 -4.93 -6.69 -5.77
C LEU A 78 -6.29 -6.41 -6.39
N GLY A 79 -6.30 -6.06 -7.67
CA GLY A 79 -7.51 -5.65 -8.38
C GLY A 79 -7.95 -4.23 -8.08
N GLY A 80 -7.15 -3.45 -7.34
CA GLY A 80 -7.34 -2.00 -7.22
C GLY A 80 -7.07 -1.31 -8.55
N GLY A 81 -7.81 -0.24 -8.81
CA GLY A 81 -7.66 0.58 -10.00
C GLY A 81 -7.63 2.04 -9.64
N ILE A 82 -7.41 2.86 -10.64
CA ILE A 82 -7.56 4.30 -10.54
C ILE A 82 -8.63 4.70 -11.56
N GLU A 83 -9.64 5.39 -11.07
CA GLU A 83 -10.74 5.88 -11.89
C GLU A 83 -10.72 7.40 -11.93
N ASP A 84 -11.10 7.96 -13.05
CA ASP A 84 -11.30 9.39 -13.21
C ASP A 84 -12.81 9.70 -13.07
N ALA A 85 -13.17 10.56 -12.14
CA ALA A 85 -14.56 10.93 -11.89
C ALA A 85 -15.25 11.59 -13.11
N ALA A 86 -14.49 12.16 -14.03
CA ALA A 86 -15.02 12.71 -15.29
C ALA A 86 -15.17 11.66 -16.40
N SER A 87 -14.55 10.51 -16.25
CA SER A 87 -14.48 9.45 -17.27
C SER A 87 -14.99 8.13 -16.72
N TRP A 88 -16.21 8.09 -16.30
CA TRP A 88 -16.83 6.96 -15.59
C TRP A 88 -16.89 5.62 -16.35
N PHE A 89 -16.59 5.58 -17.63
CA PHE A 89 -16.54 4.34 -18.43
C PHE A 89 -15.17 3.70 -18.50
N TRP A 90 -14.10 4.43 -18.24
CA TRP A 90 -12.74 4.00 -18.54
C TRP A 90 -11.82 4.40 -17.39
N GLY A 91 -11.50 3.44 -16.53
CA GLY A 91 -10.44 3.61 -15.56
C GLY A 91 -9.06 3.70 -16.23
N TYR A 92 -8.05 4.08 -15.48
CA TYR A 92 -6.66 4.04 -15.94
C TYR A 92 -6.09 2.64 -15.78
N GLU A 93 -5.45 2.12 -16.84
CA GLU A 93 -4.77 0.83 -16.78
C GLU A 93 -3.40 0.93 -16.13
N PRO A 94 -3.04 -0.02 -15.22
CA PRO A 94 -1.72 -0.03 -14.61
C PRO A 94 -0.65 -0.53 -15.58
N PHE A 95 0.46 0.19 -15.69
CA PHE A 95 1.67 -0.27 -16.37
C PHE A 95 2.68 -0.81 -15.37
N HIS A 96 3.21 -2.00 -15.66
CA HIS A 96 4.13 -2.68 -14.76
C HIS A 96 5.61 -2.40 -15.05
N THR A 97 5.92 -1.88 -16.23
CA THR A 97 7.29 -1.57 -16.62
C THR A 97 7.40 -0.18 -17.25
N VAL A 98 8.50 0.49 -16.95
CA VAL A 98 8.80 1.82 -17.52
C VAL A 98 8.90 1.78 -19.04
N ASN A 99 9.40 0.68 -19.63
CA ASN A 99 9.48 0.54 -21.08
C ASN A 99 8.10 0.51 -21.75
N GLN A 100 7.15 -0.25 -21.19
CA GLN A 100 5.77 -0.26 -21.68
C GLN A 100 5.12 1.12 -21.55
N TRP A 101 5.37 1.80 -20.44
CA TRP A 101 4.91 3.15 -20.21
C TRP A 101 5.44 4.14 -21.26
N LEU A 102 6.74 4.13 -21.52
CA LEU A 102 7.36 5.00 -22.52
C LEU A 102 6.85 4.71 -23.94
N GLN A 103 6.64 3.45 -24.29
CA GLN A 103 6.04 3.06 -25.56
C GLN A 103 4.59 3.55 -25.67
N PHE A 104 3.80 3.42 -24.60
CA PHE A 104 2.44 3.92 -24.54
C PHE A 104 2.41 5.44 -24.73
N LYS A 105 3.25 6.17 -24.01
CA LYS A 105 3.33 7.63 -24.06
C LYS A 105 3.87 8.15 -25.40
N SER A 106 4.79 7.42 -26.06
CA SER A 106 5.34 7.80 -27.36
C SER A 106 4.45 7.38 -28.54
N GLY A 107 3.59 6.41 -28.32
CA GLY A 107 2.67 5.92 -29.35
C GLY A 107 1.55 6.92 -29.61
N SER A 108 1.30 7.18 -30.88
CA SER A 108 0.14 7.98 -31.31
C SER A 108 -1.14 7.13 -31.19
N TYR A 109 -1.37 6.51 -30.04
CA TYR A 109 -2.61 5.78 -29.80
C TYR A 109 -3.74 6.78 -29.59
N ALA A 110 -4.25 7.22 -30.73
CA ALA A 110 -5.42 8.05 -30.74
C ALA A 110 -6.60 7.30 -30.10
N ILE A 111 -7.00 7.68 -28.90
CA ILE A 111 -8.39 8.09 -28.69
C ILE A 111 -9.39 7.08 -28.13
N ILE A 112 -9.14 5.76 -28.08
CA ILE A 112 -10.19 4.84 -27.58
C ILE A 112 -9.68 3.95 -26.44
N SER A 113 -8.44 4.09 -26.08
CA SER A 113 -7.86 3.33 -24.96
C SER A 113 -8.15 4.03 -23.64
N PRO A 114 -8.47 3.29 -22.60
CA PRO A 114 -8.40 3.84 -21.24
C PRO A 114 -7.02 4.44 -21.04
N GLY A 115 -6.95 5.51 -20.27
CA GLY A 115 -5.66 6.10 -19.90
C GLY A 115 -4.78 5.08 -19.19
N GLY A 116 -3.53 5.41 -19.03
CA GLY A 116 -2.60 4.57 -18.29
C GLY A 116 -1.99 5.28 -17.10
N TRP A 117 -1.56 4.51 -16.12
CA TRP A 117 -0.81 5.02 -14.99
C TRP A 117 0.34 4.11 -14.61
N ILE A 118 1.35 4.69 -13.99
CA ILE A 118 2.49 3.97 -13.44
C ILE A 118 3.03 4.74 -12.23
N ILE A 119 3.59 4.01 -11.26
CA ILE A 119 4.36 4.61 -10.18
C ILE A 119 5.83 4.64 -10.60
N ILE A 120 6.43 5.84 -10.61
CA ILE A 120 7.85 6.03 -10.84
C ILE A 120 8.42 6.84 -9.68
N GLY A 121 9.36 6.23 -8.93
CA GLY A 121 9.85 6.83 -7.70
C GLY A 121 8.75 6.89 -6.64
N ASN A 122 8.40 8.09 -6.21
CA ASN A 122 7.35 8.33 -5.21
C ASN A 122 6.17 9.11 -5.79
N GLU A 123 5.88 8.92 -7.08
CA GLU A 123 4.89 9.69 -7.81
C GLU A 123 4.03 8.79 -8.70
N PHE A 124 2.75 9.10 -8.77
CA PHE A 124 1.86 8.60 -9.81
C PHE A 124 2.09 9.39 -11.09
N ASN A 125 2.25 8.68 -12.19
CA ASN A 125 2.33 9.25 -13.53
C ASN A 125 1.10 8.78 -14.32
N PHE A 126 0.34 9.71 -14.87
CA PHE A 126 -0.85 9.46 -15.67
C PHE A 126 -0.67 9.88 -17.12
N TYR A 127 -1.32 9.18 -18.03
CA TYR A 127 -1.45 9.61 -19.41
C TYR A 127 -2.74 9.05 -20.03
N PRO A 128 -3.61 9.90 -20.57
CA PRO A 128 -3.57 11.37 -20.52
C PRO A 128 -3.71 11.93 -19.09
N ALA A 129 -3.45 13.21 -18.90
CA ALA A 129 -3.70 13.88 -17.63
C ALA A 129 -5.16 13.70 -17.19
N PRO A 130 -5.44 13.43 -15.92
CA PRO A 130 -6.82 13.34 -15.42
C PRO A 130 -7.53 14.70 -15.53
N VAL A 131 -8.80 14.64 -15.92
CA VAL A 131 -9.64 15.83 -16.12
C VAL A 131 -10.51 16.12 -14.90
N GLY A 132 -10.85 15.06 -14.16
CA GLY A 132 -11.59 15.15 -12.91
C GLY A 132 -10.74 14.67 -11.73
N ASN A 133 -11.35 14.52 -10.55
CA ASN A 133 -10.66 13.89 -9.43
C ASN A 133 -10.48 12.40 -9.73
N ALA A 134 -9.27 11.89 -9.56
CA ALA A 134 -8.96 10.47 -9.69
C ALA A 134 -9.03 9.78 -8.31
N GLU A 135 -9.66 8.62 -8.25
CA GLU A 135 -9.83 7.81 -7.03
C GLU A 135 -9.28 6.40 -7.18
#